data_1f5ba9e2a5a16570b4eed3bdf14faf17
#
_entry.id   1f5ba9e2a5a16570b4eed3bdf14faf17
#
_cell.length_a   1.000
_cell.length_b   1.000
_cell.length_c   1.000
_cell.angle_alpha   90.00
_cell.angle_beta   90.00
_cell.angle_gamma   90.00
#
_symmetry.space_group_name_H-M   'P 1'
#
loop_
_entity.id
_entity.type
_entity.pdbx_description
1 polymer ?
#
loop_
_entity_poly.entity_id
_entity_poly.type
_entity_poly.pdbx_seq_one_letter_code
_entity_poly.pdbx_strand_id
1 'polypeptide(L)'
;LSGPVPRAREDAERDLCLLGLVGLLDPPRPEAREAVARCHDAGIRIHILTGDHGLTAAAIARQVGIGAENPRTVAGADVDVMPDRDLDALLSGGEELVFARISPEGKLRVAESLRDLGEVVAMTGDGVNDAPALRTAHIGVAMGRTGSETVREASAMVLTDDDFDSIVVA
;
A
#
# COMPACT_ATOMS: atom_id res chain seq x y z
N LEU A 1 -16.37 38.21 2.43
CA LEU A 1 -17.58 37.38 2.74
C LEU A 1 -18.22 37.96 4.01
N SER A 2 -19.20 38.87 3.84
CA SER A 2 -19.85 39.58 4.96
C SER A 2 -21.31 39.19 5.07
N GLY A 3 -21.61 37.93 5.05
CA GLY A 3 -22.96 37.37 5.21
C GLY A 3 -23.08 36.41 6.39
N PRO A 4 -24.29 36.11 6.87
CA PRO A 4 -24.49 35.10 7.90
C PRO A 4 -24.02 33.73 7.38
N VAL A 5 -23.41 32.94 8.27
CA VAL A 5 -22.96 31.55 7.95
C VAL A 5 -24.20 30.73 7.57
N PRO A 6 -24.21 30.06 6.39
CA PRO A 6 -25.31 29.20 5.98
C PRO A 6 -25.54 28.08 7.00
N ARG A 7 -26.80 27.77 7.31
CA ARG A 7 -27.16 26.71 8.27
C ARG A 7 -27.52 25.39 7.62
N ALA A 8 -27.79 25.40 6.31
CA ALA A 8 -28.08 24.22 5.52
C ALA A 8 -27.06 24.10 4.36
N ARG A 9 -26.79 22.86 3.94
CA ARG A 9 -25.86 22.56 2.85
C ARG A 9 -26.30 23.20 1.54
N GLU A 10 -27.59 23.14 1.24
CA GLU A 10 -28.17 23.71 0.01
C GLU A 10 -27.99 25.23 -0.08
N ASP A 11 -27.95 25.93 1.07
CA ASP A 11 -27.70 27.37 1.11
C ASP A 11 -26.22 27.71 0.96
N ALA A 12 -25.33 26.83 1.43
CA ALA A 12 -23.89 26.96 1.31
C ALA A 12 -23.37 26.69 -0.11
N GLU A 13 -24.04 25.82 -0.85
CA GLU A 13 -23.62 25.36 -2.18
C GLU A 13 -24.28 26.12 -3.33
N ARG A 14 -24.86 27.32 -3.07
CA ARG A 14 -25.42 28.21 -4.09
C ARG A 14 -24.39 29.24 -4.57
N ASP A 15 -24.47 29.56 -5.85
CA ASP A 15 -23.68 30.62 -6.47
C ASP A 15 -22.16 30.50 -6.20
N LEU A 16 -21.64 29.25 -6.21
CA LEU A 16 -20.24 28.97 -5.98
C LEU A 16 -19.37 29.54 -7.10
N CYS A 17 -18.27 30.19 -6.70
CA CYS A 17 -17.22 30.62 -7.62
C CYS A 17 -15.99 29.75 -7.43
N LEU A 18 -15.48 29.16 -8.51
CA LEU A 18 -14.20 28.45 -8.46
C LEU A 18 -13.07 29.43 -8.20
N LEU A 19 -12.48 29.36 -7.02
CA LEU A 19 -11.35 30.21 -6.62
C LEU A 19 -10.00 29.64 -7.07
N GLY A 20 -9.89 28.32 -7.24
CA GLY A 20 -8.66 27.66 -7.62
C GLY A 20 -8.68 26.17 -7.29
N LEU A 21 -7.58 25.51 -7.61
CA LEU A 21 -7.29 24.13 -7.29
C LEU A 21 -6.09 24.07 -6.38
N VAL A 22 -6.14 23.21 -5.36
CA VAL A 22 -5.02 22.90 -4.46
C VAL A 22 -4.65 21.45 -4.65
N GLY A 23 -3.39 21.20 -5.00
CA GLY A 23 -2.82 19.84 -5.06
C GLY A 23 -2.14 19.50 -3.73
N LEU A 24 -2.43 18.33 -3.19
CA LEU A 24 -1.74 17.76 -2.03
C LEU A 24 -0.90 16.59 -2.55
N LEU A 25 0.38 16.59 -2.23
CA LEU A 25 1.32 15.53 -2.60
C LEU A 25 2.08 15.09 -1.34
N ASP A 26 2.05 13.79 -1.10
CA ASP A 26 2.93 13.11 -0.14
C ASP A 26 3.96 12.30 -0.94
N PRO A 27 5.19 12.81 -1.09
CA PRO A 27 6.19 12.14 -1.91
C PRO A 27 6.72 10.88 -1.21
N PRO A 28 7.20 9.88 -1.97
CA PRO A 28 7.93 8.76 -1.39
C PRO A 28 9.14 9.27 -0.60
N ARG A 29 9.54 8.51 0.41
CA ARG A 29 10.76 8.78 1.17
C ARG A 29 11.97 8.73 0.21
N PRO A 30 12.98 9.60 0.40
CA PRO A 30 14.13 9.68 -0.51
C PRO A 30 14.87 8.34 -0.66
N GLU A 31 14.99 7.58 0.43
CA GLU A 31 15.68 6.28 0.49
C GLU A 31 14.89 5.12 -0.17
N ALA A 32 13.58 5.27 -0.36
CA ALA A 32 12.72 4.18 -0.83
C ALA A 32 13.16 3.58 -2.17
N ARG A 33 13.60 4.43 -3.10
CA ARG A 33 14.06 3.97 -4.43
C ARG A 33 15.30 3.09 -4.34
N GLU A 34 16.25 3.45 -3.49
CA GLU A 34 17.48 2.69 -3.31
C GLU A 34 17.22 1.36 -2.61
N ALA A 35 16.35 1.36 -1.60
CA ALA A 35 15.93 0.15 -0.93
C ALA A 35 15.20 -0.82 -1.87
N VAL A 36 14.31 -0.32 -2.74
CA VAL A 36 13.65 -1.12 -3.79
C VAL A 36 14.69 -1.73 -4.74
N ALA A 37 15.66 -0.95 -5.21
CA ALA A 37 16.71 -1.46 -6.09
C ALA A 37 17.49 -2.60 -5.43
N ARG A 38 17.83 -2.48 -4.14
CA ARG A 38 18.50 -3.55 -3.39
C ARG A 38 17.64 -4.81 -3.23
N CYS A 39 16.33 -4.65 -3.02
CA CYS A 39 15.42 -5.80 -3.04
C CYS A 39 15.46 -6.53 -4.40
N HIS A 40 15.42 -5.79 -5.49
CA HIS A 40 15.51 -6.37 -6.84
C HIS A 40 16.86 -7.08 -7.07
N ASP A 41 17.97 -6.49 -6.63
CA ASP A 41 19.30 -7.11 -6.72
C ASP A 41 19.39 -8.42 -5.91
N ALA A 42 18.62 -8.51 -4.83
CA ALA A 42 18.46 -9.73 -4.03
C ALA A 42 17.43 -10.72 -4.59
N GLY A 43 16.80 -10.42 -5.73
CA GLY A 43 15.77 -11.26 -6.34
C GLY A 43 14.41 -11.20 -5.65
N ILE A 44 14.17 -10.17 -4.82
CA ILE A 44 12.92 -9.97 -4.09
C ILE A 44 11.96 -9.15 -4.95
N ARG A 45 10.75 -9.67 -5.19
CA ARG A 45 9.65 -8.96 -5.84
C ARG A 45 8.87 -8.14 -4.82
N ILE A 46 8.43 -6.96 -5.22
CA ILE A 46 7.71 -6.05 -4.35
C ILE A 46 6.31 -5.79 -4.91
N HIS A 47 5.29 -6.00 -4.09
CA HIS A 47 3.92 -5.62 -4.40
C HIS A 47 3.49 -4.46 -3.50
N ILE A 48 2.70 -3.52 -4.05
CA ILE A 48 2.10 -2.43 -3.27
C ILE A 48 0.64 -2.77 -2.98
N LEU A 49 0.25 -2.74 -1.70
CA LEU A 49 -1.12 -2.93 -1.23
C LEU A 49 -1.57 -1.67 -0.49
N THR A 50 -2.36 -0.81 -1.14
CA THR A 50 -2.70 0.52 -0.59
C THR A 50 -4.19 0.82 -0.63
N GLY A 51 -4.66 1.63 0.32
CA GLY A 51 -5.98 2.27 0.27
C GLY A 51 -6.09 3.41 -0.73
N ASP A 52 -4.98 3.87 -1.30
CA ASP A 52 -4.91 4.99 -2.23
C ASP A 52 -5.56 4.68 -3.58
N HIS A 53 -5.84 5.76 -4.32
CA HIS A 53 -6.34 5.66 -5.68
C HIS A 53 -5.27 5.09 -6.63
N GLY A 54 -5.70 4.26 -7.61
CA GLY A 54 -4.80 3.55 -8.52
C GLY A 54 -3.80 4.45 -9.26
N LEU A 55 -4.22 5.62 -9.71
CA LEU A 55 -3.32 6.57 -10.39
C LEU A 55 -2.23 7.09 -9.47
N THR A 56 -2.56 7.37 -8.21
CA THR A 56 -1.59 7.81 -7.19
C THR A 56 -0.61 6.69 -6.88
N ALA A 57 -1.12 5.50 -6.59
CA ALA A 57 -0.31 4.33 -6.27
C ALA A 57 0.63 3.94 -7.42
N ALA A 58 0.15 3.95 -8.67
CA ALA A 58 0.97 3.68 -9.84
C ALA A 58 2.05 4.76 -10.06
N ALA A 59 1.73 6.03 -9.80
CA ALA A 59 2.72 7.10 -9.89
C ALA A 59 3.83 6.95 -8.85
N ILE A 60 3.49 6.58 -7.61
CA ILE A 60 4.45 6.30 -6.53
C ILE A 60 5.29 5.07 -6.90
N ALA A 61 4.67 3.96 -7.29
CA ALA A 61 5.35 2.73 -7.71
C ALA A 61 6.43 3.03 -8.76
N ARG A 62 6.08 3.77 -9.81
CA ARG A 62 7.01 4.19 -10.86
C ARG A 62 8.16 5.05 -10.34
N GLN A 63 7.90 5.97 -9.39
CA GLN A 63 8.94 6.83 -8.80
C GLN A 63 9.97 6.02 -8.02
N VAL A 64 9.54 4.97 -7.31
CA VAL A 64 10.43 4.12 -6.51
C VAL A 64 10.98 2.93 -7.28
N GLY A 65 10.51 2.66 -8.51
CA GLY A 65 11.02 1.60 -9.38
C GLY A 65 10.30 0.26 -9.26
N ILE A 66 9.08 0.22 -8.70
CA ILE A 66 8.26 -0.99 -8.61
C ILE A 66 7.37 -1.11 -9.87
N GLY A 67 7.34 -2.29 -10.50
CA GLY A 67 6.47 -2.61 -11.64
C GLY A 67 6.87 -1.95 -12.95
N ALA A 68 8.15 -1.67 -13.16
CA ALA A 68 8.72 -1.06 -14.36
C ALA A 68 8.11 0.32 -14.71
N GLU A 69 8.10 0.71 -16.00
CA GLU A 69 7.59 2.02 -16.45
C GLU A 69 6.06 2.16 -16.31
N ASN A 70 5.33 1.06 -16.43
CA ASN A 70 3.87 1.02 -16.36
C ASN A 70 3.42 -0.03 -15.34
N PRO A 71 3.44 0.28 -14.03
CA PRO A 71 3.02 -0.65 -12.99
C PRO A 71 1.59 -1.14 -13.23
N ARG A 72 1.40 -2.46 -13.27
CA ARG A 72 0.07 -3.05 -13.40
C ARG A 72 -0.72 -2.82 -12.13
N THR A 73 -1.86 -2.14 -12.26
CA THR A 73 -2.72 -1.82 -11.13
C THR A 73 -3.95 -2.71 -11.13
N VAL A 74 -4.26 -3.28 -9.96
CA VAL A 74 -5.45 -4.11 -9.70
C VAL A 74 -6.31 -3.36 -8.69
N ALA A 75 -7.60 -3.23 -8.97
CA ALA A 75 -8.51 -2.59 -8.02
C ALA A 75 -8.84 -3.55 -6.87
N GLY A 76 -8.87 -3.05 -5.63
CA GLY A 76 -9.24 -3.86 -4.46
C GLY A 76 -10.61 -4.51 -4.59
N ALA A 77 -11.59 -3.81 -5.17
CA ALA A 77 -12.91 -4.36 -5.45
C ALA A 77 -12.87 -5.58 -6.40
N ASP A 78 -11.91 -5.63 -7.33
CA ASP A 78 -11.72 -6.80 -8.19
C ASP A 78 -11.13 -7.96 -7.39
N VAL A 79 -10.18 -7.67 -6.49
CA VAL A 79 -9.61 -8.68 -5.57
C VAL A 79 -10.69 -9.28 -4.68
N ASP A 80 -11.60 -8.47 -4.14
CA ASP A 80 -12.64 -8.92 -3.21
C ASP A 80 -13.60 -9.95 -3.83
N VAL A 81 -13.82 -9.90 -5.16
CA VAL A 81 -14.74 -10.82 -5.88
C VAL A 81 -14.01 -11.86 -6.74
N MET A 82 -12.68 -11.73 -6.88
CA MET A 82 -11.87 -12.63 -7.71
C MET A 82 -11.83 -14.04 -7.08
N PRO A 83 -12.05 -15.12 -7.85
CA PRO A 83 -11.81 -16.48 -7.37
C PRO A 83 -10.35 -16.70 -6.98
N ASP A 84 -10.08 -17.49 -5.94
CA ASP A 84 -8.71 -17.70 -5.44
C ASP A 84 -7.77 -18.20 -6.54
N ARG A 85 -8.19 -19.15 -7.38
CA ARG A 85 -7.41 -19.63 -8.53
C ARG A 85 -6.97 -18.51 -9.50
N ASP A 86 -7.79 -17.47 -9.65
CA ASP A 86 -7.52 -16.36 -10.57
C ASP A 86 -6.56 -15.36 -9.91
N LEU A 87 -6.65 -15.19 -8.58
CA LEU A 87 -5.69 -14.43 -7.79
C LEU A 87 -4.32 -15.14 -7.78
N ASP A 88 -4.31 -16.45 -7.59
CA ASP A 88 -3.08 -17.27 -7.64
C ASP A 88 -2.41 -17.17 -9.03
N ALA A 89 -3.19 -17.27 -10.10
CA ALA A 89 -2.68 -17.12 -11.47
C ALA A 89 -2.11 -15.72 -11.71
N LEU A 90 -2.75 -14.68 -11.18
CA LEU A 90 -2.27 -13.30 -11.26
C LEU A 90 -0.93 -13.13 -10.53
N LEU A 91 -0.80 -13.65 -9.31
CA LEU A 91 0.40 -13.53 -8.47
C LEU A 91 1.55 -14.41 -8.98
N SER A 92 1.24 -15.56 -9.60
CA SER A 92 2.23 -16.45 -10.23
C SER A 92 2.85 -15.87 -11.50
N GLY A 93 2.29 -14.79 -12.06
CA GLY A 93 2.74 -14.19 -13.33
C GLY A 93 4.13 -13.55 -13.29
N GLY A 94 4.76 -13.46 -12.13
CA GLY A 94 6.12 -12.92 -11.97
C GLY A 94 6.22 -11.40 -12.04
N GLU A 95 5.12 -10.70 -12.33
CA GLU A 95 5.05 -9.24 -12.36
C GLU A 95 4.88 -8.65 -10.95
N GLU A 96 5.46 -7.49 -10.71
CA GLU A 96 5.15 -6.67 -9.55
C GLU A 96 3.84 -5.92 -9.76
N LEU A 97 2.95 -5.99 -8.77
CA LEU A 97 1.59 -5.51 -8.86
C LEU A 97 1.32 -4.39 -7.85
N VAL A 98 0.44 -3.48 -8.24
CA VAL A 98 -0.08 -2.42 -7.38
C VAL A 98 -1.55 -2.68 -7.12
N PHE A 99 -1.90 -3.08 -5.90
CA PHE A 99 -3.28 -3.26 -5.45
C PHE A 99 -3.76 -1.95 -4.82
N ALA A 100 -4.68 -1.28 -5.51
CA ALA A 100 -5.18 0.04 -5.13
C ALA A 100 -6.59 -0.04 -4.52
N ARG A 101 -6.88 0.78 -3.52
CA ARG A 101 -8.14 0.74 -2.76
C ARG A 101 -8.47 -0.66 -2.24
N ILE A 102 -7.43 -1.37 -1.83
CA ILE A 102 -7.58 -2.73 -1.31
C ILE A 102 -8.11 -2.70 0.13
N SER A 103 -9.06 -3.59 0.41
CA SER A 103 -9.61 -3.80 1.74
C SER A 103 -8.60 -4.52 2.66
N PRO A 104 -8.77 -4.47 3.99
CA PRO A 104 -7.98 -5.28 4.92
C PRO A 104 -8.08 -6.78 4.61
N GLU A 105 -9.26 -7.25 4.24
CA GLU A 105 -9.54 -8.62 3.83
C GLU A 105 -8.81 -8.97 2.53
N GLY A 106 -8.79 -8.04 1.57
CA GLY A 106 -8.05 -8.20 0.33
C GLY A 106 -6.54 -8.30 0.56
N LYS A 107 -5.98 -7.51 1.50
CA LYS A 107 -4.56 -7.61 1.89
C LYS A 107 -4.24 -8.99 2.47
N LEU A 108 -5.12 -9.50 3.33
CA LEU A 108 -4.99 -10.84 3.91
C LEU A 108 -5.00 -11.90 2.81
N ARG A 109 -5.97 -11.86 1.88
CA ARG A 109 -6.08 -12.80 0.76
C ARG A 109 -4.83 -12.82 -0.13
N VAL A 110 -4.26 -11.66 -0.43
CA VAL A 110 -3.02 -11.57 -1.21
C VAL A 110 -1.86 -12.24 -0.46
N ALA A 111 -1.74 -12.01 0.85
CA ALA A 111 -0.69 -12.62 1.66
C ALA A 111 -0.87 -14.16 1.77
N GLU A 112 -2.09 -14.65 1.93
CA GLU A 112 -2.43 -16.08 1.95
C GLU A 112 -2.11 -16.74 0.61
N SER A 113 -2.57 -16.15 -0.50
CA SER A 113 -2.33 -16.68 -1.84
C SER A 113 -0.83 -16.80 -2.15
N LEU A 114 -0.03 -15.78 -1.84
CA LEU A 114 1.43 -15.84 -2.02
C LEU A 114 2.07 -16.97 -1.19
N ARG A 115 1.61 -17.19 0.04
CA ARG A 115 2.10 -18.29 0.88
C ARG A 115 1.71 -19.65 0.32
N ASP A 116 0.46 -19.80 -0.13
CA ASP A 116 -0.05 -21.05 -0.71
C ASP A 116 0.66 -21.40 -2.02
N LEU A 117 1.14 -20.39 -2.75
CA LEU A 117 2.02 -20.55 -3.91
C LEU A 117 3.46 -20.95 -3.54
N GLY A 118 3.80 -21.01 -2.25
CA GLY A 118 5.12 -21.40 -1.76
C GLY A 118 6.14 -20.27 -1.71
N GLU A 119 5.69 -19.02 -1.87
CA GLU A 119 6.57 -17.84 -1.77
C GLU A 119 6.89 -17.52 -0.30
N VAL A 120 8.09 -17.03 -0.03
CA VAL A 120 8.46 -16.47 1.27
C VAL A 120 8.02 -15.02 1.31
N VAL A 121 7.02 -14.71 2.13
CA VAL A 121 6.35 -13.41 2.16
C VAL A 121 6.81 -12.60 3.35
N ALA A 122 7.37 -11.42 3.09
CA ALA A 122 7.51 -10.35 4.07
C ALA A 122 6.41 -9.30 3.80
N MET A 123 5.77 -8.81 4.84
CA MET A 123 4.75 -7.77 4.73
C MET A 123 5.05 -6.62 5.68
N THR A 124 4.98 -5.40 5.17
CA THR A 124 5.15 -4.19 5.98
C THR A 124 3.82 -3.48 6.15
N GLY A 125 3.60 -2.86 7.31
CA GLY A 125 2.40 -2.08 7.57
C GLY A 125 2.56 -1.17 8.80
N ASP A 126 1.70 -0.15 8.89
CA ASP A 126 1.65 0.80 10.00
C ASP A 126 0.24 0.93 10.58
N GLY A 127 -0.79 0.55 9.85
CA GLY A 127 -2.19 0.66 10.23
C GLY A 127 -2.72 -0.58 10.97
N VAL A 128 -3.66 -0.38 11.90
CA VAL A 128 -4.35 -1.47 12.62
C VAL A 128 -4.96 -2.49 11.65
N ASN A 129 -5.41 -2.03 10.48
CA ASN A 129 -6.01 -2.85 9.44
C ASN A 129 -5.02 -3.81 8.76
N ASP A 130 -3.72 -3.62 8.94
CA ASP A 130 -2.68 -4.48 8.37
C ASP A 130 -2.33 -5.67 9.27
N ALA A 131 -2.70 -5.62 10.56
CA ALA A 131 -2.33 -6.61 11.55
C ALA A 131 -2.68 -8.06 11.17
N PRO A 132 -3.86 -8.39 10.59
CA PRO A 132 -4.16 -9.75 10.16
C PRO A 132 -3.21 -10.26 9.07
N ALA A 133 -2.94 -9.43 8.06
CA ALA A 133 -2.05 -9.81 6.94
C ALA A 133 -0.58 -9.88 7.40
N LEU A 134 -0.13 -9.00 8.31
CA LEU A 134 1.20 -9.07 8.92
C LEU A 134 1.43 -10.36 9.70
N ARG A 135 0.42 -10.85 10.44
CA ARG A 135 0.50 -12.14 11.14
C ARG A 135 0.52 -13.33 10.20
N THR A 136 -0.11 -13.20 9.04
CA THR A 136 -0.18 -14.25 8.03
C THR A 136 1.11 -14.36 7.23
N ALA A 137 1.80 -13.27 6.99
CA ALA A 137 3.11 -13.28 6.33
C ALA A 137 4.13 -14.11 7.12
N HIS A 138 5.17 -14.62 6.43
CA HIS A 138 6.28 -15.29 7.11
C HIS A 138 7.07 -14.31 8.00
N ILE A 139 7.19 -13.07 7.54
CA ILE A 139 7.83 -11.97 8.26
C ILE A 139 6.90 -10.76 8.23
N GLY A 140 6.19 -10.51 9.33
CA GLY A 140 5.49 -9.24 9.52
C GLY A 140 6.46 -8.18 10.03
N VAL A 141 6.49 -7.01 9.37
CA VAL A 141 7.38 -5.90 9.72
C VAL A 141 6.55 -4.66 10.05
N ALA A 142 6.66 -4.16 11.27
CA ALA A 142 6.00 -2.94 11.71
C ALA A 142 6.93 -1.72 11.67
N MET A 143 6.36 -0.56 11.33
CA MET A 143 7.01 0.72 11.55
C MET A 143 7.00 1.05 13.05
N GLY A 144 8.15 1.35 13.64
CA GLY A 144 8.28 1.52 15.09
C GLY A 144 7.83 2.87 15.58
N ARG A 145 8.02 3.94 14.76
CA ARG A 145 7.63 5.31 15.10
C ARG A 145 6.21 5.63 14.67
N THR A 146 5.84 5.27 13.44
CA THR A 146 4.53 5.57 12.85
C THR A 146 3.52 4.44 13.04
N GLY A 147 3.98 3.20 13.26
CA GLY A 147 3.13 2.02 13.43
C GLY A 147 2.32 2.06 14.73
N SER A 148 1.06 1.63 14.65
CA SER A 148 0.21 1.45 15.82
C SER A 148 0.73 0.34 16.74
N GLU A 149 0.36 0.37 18.03
CA GLU A 149 0.74 -0.66 18.99
C GLU A 149 0.28 -2.06 18.55
N THR A 150 -0.95 -2.15 18.01
CA THR A 150 -1.52 -3.40 17.47
C THR A 150 -0.66 -3.99 16.35
N VAL A 151 -0.12 -3.15 15.48
CA VAL A 151 0.74 -3.60 14.37
C VAL A 151 2.09 -4.06 14.90
N ARG A 152 2.68 -3.34 15.85
CA ARG A 152 3.93 -3.76 16.50
C ARG A 152 3.81 -5.10 17.19
N GLU A 153 2.69 -5.33 17.92
CA GLU A 153 2.42 -6.61 18.56
C GLU A 153 2.13 -7.76 17.59
N ALA A 154 1.61 -7.43 16.40
CA ALA A 154 1.31 -8.41 15.35
C ALA A 154 2.54 -8.81 14.53
N SER A 155 3.64 -8.10 14.65
CA SER A 155 4.80 -8.21 13.76
C SER A 155 5.92 -9.01 14.39
N ALA A 156 6.68 -9.73 13.54
CA ALA A 156 7.89 -10.44 13.94
C ALA A 156 9.11 -9.50 14.06
N MET A 157 9.06 -8.36 13.35
CA MET A 157 10.12 -7.36 13.32
C MET A 157 9.53 -5.96 13.49
N VAL A 158 10.24 -5.08 14.19
CA VAL A 158 9.87 -3.66 14.34
C VAL A 158 11.05 -2.80 13.94
N LEU A 159 10.85 -1.93 12.94
CA LEU A 159 11.87 -0.98 12.49
C LEU A 159 11.87 0.25 13.38
N THR A 160 12.88 0.41 14.21
CA THR A 160 12.95 1.51 15.19
C THR A 160 13.21 2.87 14.55
N ASP A 161 13.76 2.90 13.36
CA ASP A 161 14.08 4.08 12.55
C ASP A 161 13.01 4.41 11.48
N ASP A 162 12.09 3.48 11.23
CA ASP A 162 11.12 3.49 10.12
C ASP A 162 11.79 3.53 8.74
N ASP A 163 13.05 3.12 8.64
CA ASP A 163 13.78 3.08 7.39
C ASP A 163 13.54 1.74 6.68
N PHE A 164 12.97 1.82 5.48
CA PHE A 164 12.70 0.63 4.66
C PHE A 164 13.97 -0.12 4.27
N ASP A 165 15.09 0.60 4.21
CA ASP A 165 16.39 0.02 3.93
C ASP A 165 16.85 -0.97 4.99
N SER A 166 16.48 -0.75 6.25
CA SER A 166 16.76 -1.66 7.35
C SER A 166 16.14 -3.05 7.17
N ILE A 167 15.06 -3.18 6.34
CA ILE A 167 14.47 -4.49 6.01
C ILE A 167 15.42 -5.32 5.14
N VAL A 168 16.14 -4.68 4.23
CA VAL A 168 17.01 -5.37 3.26
C VAL A 168 18.30 -5.84 3.92
N VAL A 169 18.70 -5.20 5.02
CA VAL A 169 19.93 -5.50 5.76
C VAL A 169 19.70 -6.55 6.85
N ALA A 170 18.46 -6.72 7.32
CA ALA A 170 18.10 -7.65 8.39
C ALA A 170 17.94 -9.08 7.89
#